data_64884df7493b450adc7585f14b48967b
#
_entry.id   64884df7493b450adc7585f14b48967b
#
_cell.length_a   1.000
_cell.length_b   1.000
_cell.length_c   1.000
_cell.angle_alpha   90.00
_cell.angle_beta   90.00
_cell.angle_gamma   90.00
#
_symmetry.space_group_name_H-M   'P 1'
#
loop_
_entity.id
_entity.type
_entity.pdbx_description
1 polymer ?
#
loop_
_entity_poly.entity_id
_entity_poly.type
_entity_poly.pdbx_seq_one_letter_code
_entity_poly.pdbx_strand_id
1 'polypeptide(L)'
;MDLYGRDLICTQDWSRSELEVVLDLAAKMKRDRFGSRYTGLLQHKTFFMFFYNPSVRTRQSFECAATELGGHAQFLEPKAMRLKTATTAGETVEDAAQVMSRYAAGLGIRILEDKVPYYGCLLYTSPSPRDCK
;
A
#
# COMPACT_ATOMS: atom_id res chain seq x y z
N MET A 1 -4.96 8.07 -20.02
CA MET A 1 -3.68 7.83 -19.32
C MET A 1 -3.85 6.57 -18.50
N ASP A 2 -2.99 5.59 -18.69
CA ASP A 2 -3.05 4.32 -17.96
C ASP A 2 -2.05 4.37 -16.80
N LEU A 3 -2.55 4.29 -15.56
CA LEU A 3 -1.76 4.24 -14.33
C LEU A 3 -1.72 2.83 -13.72
N TYR A 4 -2.22 1.83 -14.45
CA TYR A 4 -2.26 0.45 -13.98
C TYR A 4 -0.86 -0.08 -13.65
N GLY A 5 -0.72 -0.66 -12.46
CA GLY A 5 0.55 -1.24 -12.01
C GLY A 5 1.64 -0.22 -11.71
N ARG A 6 1.29 1.06 -11.55
CA ARG A 6 2.25 2.09 -11.19
C ARG A 6 2.25 2.32 -9.69
N ASP A 7 3.42 2.22 -9.07
CA ASP A 7 3.60 2.46 -7.65
C ASP A 7 3.76 3.95 -7.35
N LEU A 8 3.16 4.41 -6.26
CA LEU A 8 3.36 5.76 -5.73
C LEU A 8 4.39 5.71 -4.60
N ILE A 9 5.66 5.76 -4.95
CA ILE A 9 6.79 5.79 -4.01
C ILE A 9 7.19 7.24 -3.73
N CYS A 10 7.33 8.02 -4.80
CA CYS A 10 7.71 9.43 -4.73
C CYS A 10 6.88 10.24 -5.71
N THR A 11 6.36 11.39 -5.26
CA THR A 11 5.57 12.27 -6.14
C THR A 11 6.40 12.95 -7.23
N GLN A 12 7.72 13.06 -7.03
CA GLN A 12 8.63 13.58 -8.05
C GLN A 12 8.73 12.69 -9.30
N ASP A 13 8.42 11.40 -9.16
CA ASP A 13 8.41 10.45 -10.28
C ASP A 13 7.12 10.51 -11.12
N TRP A 14 6.19 11.37 -10.70
CA TRP A 14 4.88 11.54 -11.34
C TRP A 14 4.81 12.90 -12.03
N SER A 15 4.34 12.92 -13.26
CA SER A 15 4.04 14.17 -13.94
C SER A 15 2.84 14.86 -13.28
N ARG A 16 2.76 16.17 -13.45
CA ARG A 16 1.61 16.95 -12.97
C ARG A 16 0.28 16.40 -13.48
N SER A 17 0.22 16.05 -14.76
CA SER A 17 -1.01 15.50 -15.37
C SER A 17 -1.43 14.15 -14.76
N GLU A 18 -0.48 13.29 -14.37
CA GLU A 18 -0.78 12.03 -13.69
C GLU A 18 -1.33 12.27 -12.28
N LEU A 19 -0.74 13.19 -11.54
CA LEU A 19 -1.24 13.57 -10.21
C LEU A 19 -2.62 14.22 -10.28
N GLU A 20 -2.87 15.07 -11.28
CA GLU A 20 -4.19 15.69 -11.51
C GLU A 20 -5.26 14.63 -11.79
N VAL A 21 -4.96 13.59 -12.58
CA VAL A 21 -5.88 12.46 -12.82
C VAL A 21 -6.26 11.75 -11.52
N VAL A 22 -5.29 11.51 -10.63
CA VAL A 22 -5.55 10.86 -9.33
C VAL A 22 -6.41 11.76 -8.43
N LEU A 23 -6.11 13.06 -8.36
CA LEU A 23 -6.87 14.01 -7.56
C LEU A 23 -8.30 14.19 -8.08
N ASP A 24 -8.48 14.25 -9.39
CA ASP A 24 -9.81 14.31 -10.02
C ASP A 24 -10.63 13.06 -9.73
N LEU A 25 -10.00 11.88 -9.80
CA LEU A 25 -10.66 10.64 -9.43
C LEU A 25 -11.05 10.64 -7.96
N ALA A 26 -10.16 11.06 -7.06
CA ALA A 26 -10.46 11.17 -5.64
C ALA A 26 -11.64 12.13 -5.37
N ALA A 27 -11.69 13.27 -6.07
CA ALA A 27 -12.80 14.21 -5.97
C ALA A 27 -14.13 13.61 -6.48
N LYS A 28 -14.11 12.84 -7.56
CA LYS A 28 -15.27 12.10 -8.06
C LYS A 28 -15.75 11.04 -7.08
N MET A 29 -14.86 10.24 -6.55
CA MET A 29 -15.17 9.23 -5.54
C MET A 29 -15.72 9.85 -4.25
N LYS A 30 -15.18 10.99 -3.82
CA LYS A 30 -15.70 11.72 -2.65
C LYS A 30 -17.14 12.18 -2.84
N ARG A 31 -17.53 12.65 -4.04
CA ARG A 31 -18.90 13.09 -4.35
C ARG A 31 -19.90 11.92 -4.43
N ASP A 32 -19.43 10.76 -4.87
CA ASP A 32 -20.23 9.54 -5.05
C ASP A 32 -19.67 8.39 -4.20
N ARG A 33 -19.37 8.68 -2.92
CA ARG A 33 -18.61 7.82 -2.01
C ARG A 33 -19.19 6.41 -1.87
N PHE A 34 -20.51 6.27 -1.89
CA PHE A 34 -21.20 4.99 -1.75
C PHE A 34 -21.91 4.56 -3.03
N GLY A 35 -21.58 5.19 -4.14
CA GLY A 35 -22.16 4.85 -5.43
C GLY A 35 -21.71 3.50 -5.96
N SER A 36 -22.60 2.80 -6.65
CA SER A 36 -22.35 1.46 -7.20
C SER A 36 -21.16 1.40 -8.15
N ARG A 37 -20.76 2.54 -8.70
CA ARG A 37 -19.59 2.65 -9.59
C ARG A 37 -18.28 2.25 -8.92
N TYR A 38 -18.15 2.47 -7.60
CA TYR A 38 -16.89 2.28 -6.89
C TYR A 38 -16.91 1.16 -5.87
N THR A 39 -18.07 0.81 -5.33
CA THR A 39 -18.24 -0.10 -4.18
C THR A 39 -17.79 -1.55 -4.44
N GLY A 40 -17.50 -1.95 -5.66
CA GLY A 40 -17.05 -3.31 -6.00
C GLY A 40 -15.62 -3.38 -6.55
N LEU A 41 -14.90 -2.25 -6.62
CA LEU A 41 -13.60 -2.21 -7.30
C LEU A 41 -12.53 -3.09 -6.67
N LEU A 42 -12.59 -3.28 -5.34
CA LEU A 42 -11.67 -4.14 -4.59
C LEU A 42 -12.32 -5.42 -4.07
N GLN A 43 -13.43 -5.85 -4.68
CA GLN A 43 -14.10 -7.08 -4.27
C GLN A 43 -13.15 -8.27 -4.34
N HIS A 44 -13.11 -9.09 -3.28
CA HIS A 44 -12.20 -10.24 -3.10
C HIS A 44 -10.71 -9.89 -3.07
N LYS A 45 -10.35 -8.62 -2.87
CA LYS A 45 -8.96 -8.17 -2.77
C LYS A 45 -8.62 -7.75 -1.36
N THR A 46 -7.38 -8.01 -0.97
CA THR A 46 -6.81 -7.56 0.31
C THR A 46 -5.77 -6.47 0.06
N PHE A 47 -5.83 -5.43 0.86
CA PHE A 47 -4.84 -4.36 0.90
C PHE A 47 -4.07 -4.45 2.22
N PHE A 48 -2.75 -4.56 2.16
CA PHE A 48 -1.90 -4.61 3.34
C PHE A 48 -1.43 -3.22 3.74
N MET A 49 -1.44 -2.96 5.05
CA MET A 49 -0.93 -1.71 5.63
C MET A 49 0.21 -2.02 6.59
N PHE A 50 1.40 -1.58 6.24
CA PHE A 50 2.61 -1.76 7.00
C PHE A 50 2.99 -0.46 7.71
N PHE A 51 2.76 -0.38 9.01
CA PHE A 51 3.01 0.85 9.75
C PHE A 51 4.07 0.61 10.82
N TYR A 52 5.25 1.17 10.59
CA TYR A 52 6.36 1.18 11.54
C TYR A 52 6.18 2.21 12.65
N ASN A 53 5.29 3.17 12.44
CA ASN A 53 4.99 4.23 13.39
C ASN A 53 3.49 4.30 13.64
N PRO A 54 3.06 4.55 14.89
CA PRO A 54 1.65 4.73 15.21
C PRO A 54 1.00 5.79 14.33
N SER A 55 -0.18 5.50 13.85
CA SER A 55 -0.96 6.44 13.04
C SER A 55 -2.44 6.14 13.16
N VAL A 56 -3.19 7.11 13.67
CA VAL A 56 -4.65 7.00 13.76
C VAL A 56 -5.28 7.35 12.41
N ARG A 57 -5.05 8.58 11.95
CA ARG A 57 -5.74 9.11 10.74
C ARG A 57 -5.43 8.34 9.47
N THR A 58 -4.15 8.08 9.20
CA THR A 58 -3.74 7.36 7.99
C THR A 58 -4.26 5.93 7.99
N ARG A 59 -4.14 5.23 9.13
CA ARG A 59 -4.67 3.87 9.27
C ARG A 59 -6.16 3.83 8.99
N GLN A 60 -6.94 4.65 9.67
CA GLN A 60 -8.40 4.68 9.52
C GLN A 60 -8.82 5.02 8.09
N SER A 61 -8.14 5.97 7.44
CA SER A 61 -8.48 6.34 6.05
C SER A 61 -8.28 5.19 5.07
N PHE A 62 -7.20 4.43 5.20
CA PHE A 62 -6.96 3.27 4.34
C PHE A 62 -7.92 2.10 4.64
N GLU A 63 -8.19 1.82 5.92
CA GLU A 63 -9.15 0.77 6.31
C GLU A 63 -10.54 1.07 5.77
N CYS A 64 -11.03 2.30 5.98
CA CYS A 64 -12.32 2.72 5.46
C CYS A 64 -12.36 2.69 3.92
N ALA A 65 -11.34 3.20 3.25
CA ALA A 65 -11.29 3.21 1.80
C ALA A 65 -11.33 1.78 1.20
N ALA A 66 -10.54 0.84 1.74
CA ALA A 66 -10.56 -0.53 1.29
C ALA A 66 -11.93 -1.18 1.47
N THR A 67 -12.56 -0.98 2.64
CA THR A 67 -13.90 -1.51 2.94
C THR A 67 -14.97 -0.90 2.03
N GLU A 68 -14.96 0.41 1.83
CA GLU A 68 -15.94 1.11 0.97
C GLU A 68 -15.81 0.72 -0.51
N LEU A 69 -14.63 0.31 -0.93
CA LEU A 69 -14.39 -0.23 -2.28
C LEU A 69 -14.67 -1.73 -2.40
N GLY A 70 -15.19 -2.36 -1.34
CA GLY A 70 -15.58 -3.78 -1.33
C GLY A 70 -14.45 -4.75 -1.02
N GLY A 71 -13.29 -4.25 -0.63
CA GLY A 71 -12.12 -5.04 -0.26
C GLY A 71 -11.97 -5.26 1.23
N HIS A 72 -10.84 -5.83 1.61
CA HIS A 72 -10.42 -6.00 2.99
C HIS A 72 -9.09 -5.31 3.22
N ALA A 73 -8.98 -4.55 4.31
CA ALA A 73 -7.72 -3.97 4.75
C ALA A 73 -7.14 -4.77 5.91
N GLN A 74 -5.88 -5.16 5.81
CA GLN A 74 -5.17 -5.85 6.87
C GLN A 74 -4.04 -4.98 7.39
N PHE A 75 -4.10 -4.68 8.68
CA PHE A 75 -3.02 -3.97 9.37
C PHE A 75 -1.94 -4.96 9.79
N LEU A 76 -0.70 -4.65 9.43
CA LEU A 76 0.48 -5.43 9.77
C LEU A 76 1.38 -4.59 10.68
N GLU A 77 1.59 -5.08 11.89
CA GLU A 77 2.53 -4.47 12.82
C GLU A 77 3.90 -5.13 12.67
N PRO A 78 4.95 -4.37 12.26
CA PRO A 78 6.27 -4.94 12.02
C PRO A 78 6.87 -5.66 13.24
N LYS A 79 6.56 -5.19 14.45
CA LYS A 79 7.02 -5.82 15.69
C LYS A 79 6.39 -7.20 15.94
N ALA A 80 5.18 -7.42 15.42
CA ALA A 80 4.51 -8.71 15.48
C ALA A 80 4.97 -9.66 14.37
N MET A 81 5.66 -9.15 13.36
CA MET A 81 6.24 -9.94 12.29
C MET A 81 7.67 -10.31 12.65
N ARG A 82 7.98 -11.57 12.52
CA ARG A 82 9.30 -12.13 12.87
C ARG A 82 10.34 -11.81 11.78
N LEU A 83 10.53 -10.51 11.51
CA LEU A 83 11.52 -10.06 10.56
C LEU A 83 12.93 -10.13 11.16
N LYS A 84 13.90 -10.48 10.33
CA LYS A 84 15.31 -10.51 10.70
C LYS A 84 15.79 -9.07 10.96
N THR A 85 16.48 -8.90 12.09
CA THR A 85 17.19 -7.67 12.45
C THR A 85 18.64 -7.98 12.73
N ALA A 86 19.44 -6.98 13.07
CA ALA A 86 20.83 -7.20 13.50
C ALA A 86 20.96 -8.13 14.72
N THR A 87 19.93 -8.17 15.57
CA THR A 87 19.92 -8.91 16.85
C THR A 87 18.89 -10.03 16.92
N THR A 88 18.01 -10.14 15.94
CA THR A 88 16.89 -11.09 15.96
C THR A 88 16.91 -11.95 14.71
N ALA A 89 16.88 -13.28 14.88
CA ALA A 89 16.68 -14.19 13.78
C ALA A 89 15.23 -14.13 13.27
N GLY A 90 15.05 -14.17 11.97
CA GLY A 90 13.73 -14.11 11.35
C GLY A 90 13.81 -14.16 9.83
N GLU A 91 12.69 -13.93 9.20
CA GLU A 91 12.56 -13.82 7.75
C GLU A 91 13.17 -12.50 7.24
N THR A 92 13.79 -12.53 6.06
CA THR A 92 14.27 -11.29 5.46
C THR A 92 13.10 -10.40 5.02
N VAL A 93 13.33 -9.10 4.96
CA VAL A 93 12.32 -8.15 4.50
C VAL A 93 11.97 -8.40 3.04
N GLU A 94 12.95 -8.78 2.25
CA GLU A 94 12.82 -9.12 0.84
C GLU A 94 11.90 -10.34 0.64
N ASP A 95 12.13 -11.42 1.38
CA ASP A 95 11.32 -12.64 1.31
C ASP A 95 9.87 -12.36 1.75
N ALA A 96 9.71 -11.64 2.86
CA ALA A 96 8.40 -11.22 3.34
C ALA A 96 7.65 -10.36 2.32
N ALA A 97 8.33 -9.41 1.66
CA ALA A 97 7.74 -8.57 0.63
C ALA A 97 7.31 -9.39 -0.59
N GLN A 98 8.14 -10.33 -1.04
CA GLN A 98 7.80 -11.23 -2.16
C GLN A 98 6.56 -12.08 -1.86
N VAL A 99 6.49 -12.64 -0.66
CA VAL A 99 5.32 -13.44 -0.25
C VAL A 99 4.07 -12.57 -0.18
N MET A 100 4.14 -11.41 0.49
CA MET A 100 3.00 -10.49 0.61
C MET A 100 2.50 -10.01 -0.74
N SER A 101 3.38 -9.78 -1.70
CA SER A 101 2.99 -9.36 -3.06
C SER A 101 2.15 -10.39 -3.81
N ARG A 102 2.21 -11.67 -3.40
CA ARG A 102 1.37 -12.73 -3.98
C ARG A 102 -0.05 -12.75 -3.40
N TYR A 103 -0.25 -12.17 -2.22
CA TYR A 103 -1.54 -12.18 -1.53
C TYR A 103 -2.28 -10.86 -1.65
N ALA A 104 -1.56 -9.73 -1.63
CA ALA A 104 -2.16 -8.42 -1.61
C ALA A 104 -2.38 -7.83 -3.00
N ALA A 105 -3.48 -7.14 -3.16
CA ALA A 105 -3.73 -6.30 -4.35
C ALA A 105 -2.99 -4.97 -4.28
N GLY A 106 -2.55 -4.57 -3.09
CA GLY A 106 -1.77 -3.37 -2.86
C GLY A 106 -1.19 -3.34 -1.46
N LEU A 107 -0.18 -2.52 -1.27
CA LEU A 107 0.55 -2.37 -0.03
C LEU A 107 0.76 -0.89 0.27
N GLY A 108 0.33 -0.44 1.45
CA GLY A 108 0.62 0.89 1.96
C GLY A 108 1.65 0.83 3.08
N ILE A 109 2.73 1.55 2.96
CA ILE A 109 3.80 1.58 3.96
C ILE A 109 3.87 2.96 4.59
N ARG A 110 3.91 3.01 5.91
CA ARG A 110 4.21 4.23 6.67
C ARG A 110 5.44 4.00 7.52
N ILE A 111 6.50 4.77 7.23
CA ILE A 111 7.77 4.69 7.91
C ILE A 111 8.31 6.11 8.12
N LEU A 112 8.90 6.38 9.28
CA LEU A 112 9.63 7.62 9.53
C LEU A 112 11.06 7.52 8.99
N GLU A 113 11.65 8.65 8.69
CA GLU A 113 12.97 8.78 8.07
C GLU A 113 14.07 8.03 8.82
N ASP A 114 14.03 8.03 10.15
CA ASP A 114 15.00 7.30 11.00
C ASP A 114 14.95 5.77 10.82
N LYS A 115 13.88 5.23 10.27
CA LYS A 115 13.67 3.80 10.02
C LYS A 115 13.94 3.36 8.58
N VAL A 116 14.03 4.31 7.66
CA VAL A 116 14.24 4.04 6.23
C VAL A 116 15.46 3.15 5.95
N PRO A 117 16.64 3.33 6.59
CA PRO A 117 17.80 2.47 6.35
C PRO A 117 17.53 0.98 6.62
N TYR A 118 16.62 0.67 7.55
CA TYR A 118 16.31 -0.71 7.91
C TYR A 118 15.22 -1.34 7.03
N TYR A 119 14.29 -0.53 6.55
CA TYR A 119 13.05 -1.03 5.96
C TYR A 119 12.78 -0.45 4.56
N GLY A 120 13.67 0.41 4.08
CA GLY A 120 13.55 1.01 2.74
C GLY A 120 13.51 -0.03 1.62
N CYS A 121 14.13 -1.20 1.84
CA CYS A 121 14.07 -2.31 0.90
C CYS A 121 12.65 -2.80 0.61
N LEU A 122 11.70 -2.69 1.54
CA LEU A 122 10.29 -3.01 1.27
C LEU A 122 9.69 -2.17 0.13
N LEU A 123 10.14 -0.92 -0.01
CA LEU A 123 9.68 -0.03 -1.07
C LEU A 123 10.21 -0.43 -2.46
N TYR A 124 11.42 -1.02 -2.49
CA TYR A 124 12.11 -1.37 -3.73
C TYR A 124 11.96 -2.84 -4.13
N THR A 125 11.67 -3.72 -3.18
CA THR A 125 11.55 -5.17 -3.41
C THR A 125 10.13 -5.65 -3.56
N SER A 126 9.13 -4.81 -3.27
CA SER A 126 7.74 -5.14 -3.59
C SER A 126 7.62 -5.23 -5.12
N PRO A 127 7.42 -6.42 -5.69
CA PRO A 127 7.34 -6.54 -7.13
C PRO A 127 6.11 -5.76 -7.63
N SER A 128 6.37 -4.83 -8.50
CA SER A 128 5.30 -4.19 -9.28
C SER A 128 4.54 -5.28 -10.05
N PRO A 129 3.22 -5.17 -10.24
CA PRO A 129 2.47 -6.06 -11.12
C PRO A 129 3.05 -6.21 -12.53
N ARG A 130 3.99 -5.33 -12.93
CA ARG A 130 4.72 -5.41 -14.21
C ARG A 130 5.81 -6.47 -14.21
N ASP A 131 6.32 -6.86 -13.05
CA ASP A 131 7.41 -7.84 -12.93
C ASP A 131 6.88 -9.29 -12.86
N CYS A 132 5.56 -9.45 -12.82
CA CYS A 132 4.88 -10.73 -12.93
C CYS A 132 4.62 -11.08 -14.40
N LYS A 133 5.71 -11.31 -15.16
CA LYS A 133 5.64 -11.96 -16.49
C LYS A 133 6.20 -13.36 -16.40
#